data_8da39db1d002a41f595ec05d3196facb
#
_entry.id   8da39db1d002a41f595ec05d3196facb
#
_cell.length_a   1.000
_cell.length_b   1.000
_cell.length_c   1.000
_cell.angle_alpha   90.00
_cell.angle_beta   90.00
_cell.angle_gamma   90.00
#
_symmetry.space_group_name_H-M   'P 1'
#
loop_
_entity.id
_entity.type
_entity.pdbx_description
1 polymer ?
#
loop_
_entity_poly.entity_id
_entity_poly.type
_entity_poly.pdbx_seq_one_letter_code
_entity_poly.pdbx_strand_id
1 'polypeptide(L)'
;MVSQNSPAGEFWLTTSKGKLYRFREGADRANVPFERFNAGVEDDCEVEGVAYSASTESLILACKRGYGRDMEDVAALRVWTIGGGAATAWGETRRDYAAAVQVRRFQPSDITIDPSTGRIVLLSSGNVALIELSPAGDVVSARALGGRRHPQAEGLAVLPDGSLIISDEGRNDHALLSRYARIP
;
A
#
# COMPACT_ATOMS: atom_id res chain seq x y z
N MET A 1 -7.99 2.63 -4.44
CA MET A 1 -7.42 1.68 -3.44
C MET A 1 -8.12 1.91 -2.12
N VAL A 2 -8.42 0.84 -1.41
CA VAL A 2 -9.22 0.88 -0.17
C VAL A 2 -8.36 0.31 0.96
N SER A 3 -8.28 1.05 2.08
CA SER A 3 -7.54 0.61 3.26
C SER A 3 -8.29 -0.51 3.97
N GLN A 4 -7.52 -1.49 4.44
CA GLN A 4 -7.96 -2.50 5.41
C GLN A 4 -7.60 -2.03 6.84
N ASN A 5 -8.16 -2.68 7.84
CA ASN A 5 -7.88 -2.42 9.27
C ASN A 5 -8.35 -1.07 9.84
N SER A 6 -9.18 -0.33 9.12
CA SER A 6 -9.88 0.83 9.68
C SER A 6 -10.85 0.41 10.81
N PRO A 7 -11.31 1.33 11.67
CA PRO A 7 -12.36 1.06 12.63
C PRO A 7 -13.56 0.35 11.99
N ALA A 8 -14.21 -0.53 12.72
CA ALA A 8 -15.23 -1.45 12.20
C ALA A 8 -16.23 -0.78 11.25
N GLY A 9 -16.28 -1.25 10.00
CA GLY A 9 -17.14 -0.75 8.94
C GLY A 9 -16.72 0.58 8.33
N GLU A 10 -15.53 1.11 8.64
CA GLU A 10 -14.98 2.32 8.05
C GLU A 10 -13.96 1.97 6.96
N PHE A 11 -14.03 2.66 5.84
CA PHE A 11 -13.15 2.49 4.70
C PHE A 11 -12.46 3.80 4.34
N TRP A 12 -11.21 3.69 3.92
CA TRP A 12 -10.46 4.77 3.33
C TRP A 12 -10.09 4.43 1.89
N LEU A 13 -10.37 5.34 0.98
CA LEU A 13 -9.99 5.24 -0.42
C LEU A 13 -9.04 6.39 -0.77
N THR A 14 -8.01 6.10 -1.55
CA THR A 14 -7.13 7.13 -2.12
C THR A 14 -7.20 7.15 -3.64
N THR A 15 -6.97 8.32 -4.21
CA THR A 15 -6.66 8.48 -5.64
C THR A 15 -5.14 8.53 -5.84
N SER A 16 -4.68 8.37 -7.07
CA SER A 16 -3.25 8.50 -7.42
C SER A 16 -2.64 9.88 -7.09
N LYS A 17 -3.47 10.90 -6.88
CA LYS A 17 -3.06 12.25 -6.46
C LYS A 17 -3.21 12.50 -4.96
N GLY A 18 -3.40 11.47 -4.14
CA GLY A 18 -3.50 11.60 -2.69
C GLY A 18 -4.76 12.30 -2.18
N LYS A 19 -5.84 12.33 -2.97
CA LYS A 19 -7.16 12.70 -2.44
C LYS A 19 -7.71 11.50 -1.69
N LEU A 20 -8.16 11.73 -0.45
CA LEU A 20 -8.60 10.70 0.47
C LEU A 20 -10.11 10.82 0.68
N TYR A 21 -10.77 9.67 0.78
CA TYR A 21 -12.20 9.57 1.04
C TYR A 21 -12.43 8.59 2.18
N ARG A 22 -13.16 9.03 3.20
CA ARG A 22 -13.61 8.21 4.32
C ARG A 22 -15.09 7.96 4.20
N PHE A 23 -15.51 6.71 4.30
CA PHE A 23 -16.91 6.32 4.21
C PHE A 23 -17.19 5.02 5.00
N ARG A 24 -18.44 4.70 5.17
CA ARG A 24 -18.92 3.41 5.70
C ARG A 24 -19.71 2.68 4.64
N GLU A 25 -19.67 1.36 4.67
CA GLU A 25 -20.47 0.54 3.78
C GLU A 25 -21.98 0.88 3.93
N GLY A 26 -22.66 0.97 2.80
CA GLY A 26 -24.09 1.23 2.72
C GLY A 26 -24.85 0.01 2.20
N ALA A 27 -26.18 0.13 2.09
CA ALA A 27 -26.99 -0.88 1.42
C ALA A 27 -26.62 -0.98 -0.07
N ASP A 28 -26.87 -2.15 -0.66
CA ASP A 28 -26.62 -2.39 -2.09
C ASP A 28 -27.28 -1.31 -2.96
N ARG A 29 -26.52 -0.74 -3.89
CA ARG A 29 -26.90 0.36 -4.81
C ARG A 29 -27.28 1.68 -4.12
N ALA A 30 -27.05 1.84 -2.84
CA ALA A 30 -27.26 3.10 -2.16
C ALA A 30 -26.10 4.08 -2.42
N ASN A 31 -26.41 5.37 -2.45
CA ASN A 31 -25.36 6.41 -2.39
C ASN A 31 -24.79 6.43 -0.98
N VAL A 32 -23.49 6.28 -0.87
CA VAL A 32 -22.78 6.26 0.40
C VAL A 32 -22.28 7.67 0.71
N PRO A 33 -22.64 8.27 1.86
CA PRO A 33 -22.03 9.51 2.33
C PRO A 33 -20.52 9.33 2.56
N PHE A 34 -19.73 10.33 2.21
CA PHE A 34 -18.28 10.30 2.40
C PHE A 34 -17.74 11.65 2.85
N GLU A 35 -16.62 11.61 3.53
CA GLU A 35 -15.80 12.78 3.83
C GLU A 35 -14.60 12.79 2.89
N ARG A 36 -14.16 13.99 2.50
CA ARG A 36 -13.03 14.17 1.59
C ARG A 36 -11.91 14.95 2.25
N PHE A 37 -10.69 14.46 2.08
CA PHE A 37 -9.47 15.08 2.55
C PHE A 37 -8.45 15.16 1.41
N ASN A 38 -7.36 15.90 1.64
CA ASN A 38 -6.23 15.98 0.73
C ASN A 38 -4.94 15.71 1.52
N ALA A 39 -4.17 14.72 1.11
CA ALA A 39 -2.89 14.41 1.75
C ALA A 39 -1.77 15.37 1.36
N GLY A 40 -1.97 16.27 0.38
CA GLY A 40 -0.99 17.25 -0.06
C GLY A 40 0.23 16.65 -0.74
N VAL A 41 0.05 15.56 -1.50
CA VAL A 41 1.14 14.81 -2.19
C VAL A 41 1.01 14.84 -3.71
N GLU A 42 0.08 15.63 -4.24
CA GLU A 42 -0.25 15.67 -5.67
C GLU A 42 0.91 16.04 -6.58
N ASP A 43 1.87 16.83 -6.08
CA ASP A 43 3.08 17.26 -6.79
C ASP A 43 4.32 16.44 -6.40
N ASP A 44 4.20 15.58 -5.40
CA ASP A 44 5.30 14.78 -4.86
C ASP A 44 5.37 13.39 -5.47
N CYS A 45 4.24 12.69 -5.52
CA CYS A 45 4.24 11.30 -5.95
C CYS A 45 2.88 10.80 -6.47
N GLU A 46 2.94 9.71 -7.23
CA GLU A 46 1.78 8.91 -7.61
C GLU A 46 1.48 7.89 -6.50
N VAL A 47 0.35 8.06 -5.82
CA VAL A 47 -0.09 7.16 -4.75
C VAL A 47 -0.78 5.93 -5.36
N GLU A 48 -0.36 4.73 -4.96
CA GLU A 48 -0.91 3.46 -5.44
C GLU A 48 -1.36 2.52 -4.32
N GLY A 49 -1.18 2.93 -3.06
CA GLY A 49 -1.64 2.15 -1.91
C GLY A 49 -1.97 3.03 -0.71
N VAL A 50 -2.90 2.57 0.11
CA VAL A 50 -3.24 3.20 1.39
C VAL A 50 -3.52 2.14 2.45
N ALA A 51 -2.90 2.29 3.62
CA ALA A 51 -3.18 1.47 4.79
C ALA A 51 -3.48 2.34 6.01
N TYR A 52 -4.45 1.92 6.82
CA TYR A 52 -4.76 2.57 8.09
C TYR A 52 -3.94 1.95 9.22
N SER A 53 -3.22 2.78 9.96
CA SER A 53 -2.49 2.42 11.17
C SER A 53 -3.33 2.76 12.40
N ALA A 54 -3.86 1.74 13.06
CA ALA A 54 -4.68 1.91 14.25
C ALA A 54 -3.85 2.41 15.46
N SER A 55 -2.56 2.06 15.52
CA SER A 55 -1.68 2.45 16.62
C SER A 55 -1.31 3.94 16.61
N THR A 56 -1.32 4.57 15.42
CA THR A 56 -0.98 5.99 15.24
C THR A 56 -2.15 6.82 14.74
N GLU A 57 -3.32 6.22 14.51
CA GLU A 57 -4.52 6.85 13.94
C GLU A 57 -4.18 7.65 12.67
N SER A 58 -3.38 7.05 11.79
CA SER A 58 -2.90 7.70 10.56
C SER A 58 -3.05 6.79 9.35
N LEU A 59 -2.93 7.39 8.16
CA LEU A 59 -2.84 6.66 6.91
C LEU A 59 -1.39 6.61 6.44
N ILE A 60 -0.96 5.45 5.98
CA ILE A 60 0.31 5.27 5.29
C ILE A 60 0.00 5.15 3.79
N LEU A 61 0.57 6.05 3.01
CA LEU A 61 0.39 6.11 1.56
C LEU A 61 1.64 5.56 0.88
N ALA A 62 1.48 4.67 -0.08
CA ALA A 62 2.56 4.09 -0.86
C ALA A 62 2.71 4.82 -2.19
N CYS A 63 3.88 5.40 -2.44
CA CYS A 63 4.23 6.19 -3.62
C CYS A 63 4.91 5.31 -4.66
N LYS A 64 4.22 4.94 -5.74
CA LYS A 64 4.76 4.13 -6.85
C LYS A 64 5.95 4.80 -7.53
N ARG A 65 5.81 6.09 -7.80
CA ARG A 65 6.86 6.93 -8.37
C ARG A 65 6.72 8.36 -7.88
N GLY A 66 7.85 9.05 -7.78
CA GLY A 66 7.84 10.47 -7.49
C GLY A 66 7.83 11.31 -8.76
N TYR A 67 7.50 12.59 -8.61
CA TYR A 67 7.59 13.58 -9.66
C TYR A 67 8.84 14.45 -9.44
N GLY A 68 9.70 14.57 -10.47
CA GLY A 68 10.92 15.36 -10.39
C GLY A 68 12.21 14.56 -10.60
N ARG A 69 13.36 15.19 -10.32
CA ARG A 69 14.69 14.55 -10.42
C ARG A 69 14.99 13.78 -9.14
N ASP A 70 15.77 12.71 -9.27
CA ASP A 70 16.31 11.91 -8.15
C ASP A 70 15.26 11.31 -7.19
N MET A 71 14.07 11.06 -7.70
CA MET A 71 12.94 10.59 -6.89
C MET A 71 13.09 9.14 -6.38
N GLU A 72 14.06 8.37 -6.89
CA GLU A 72 14.41 7.06 -6.34
C GLU A 72 15.05 7.17 -4.93
N ASP A 73 15.62 8.33 -4.61
CA ASP A 73 16.30 8.64 -3.35
C ASP A 73 15.36 9.34 -2.33
N VAL A 74 14.08 9.45 -2.65
CA VAL A 74 13.07 9.98 -1.72
C VAL A 74 12.29 8.82 -1.11
N ALA A 75 11.91 8.95 0.16
CA ALA A 75 11.13 7.93 0.87
C ALA A 75 9.91 7.49 0.06
N ALA A 76 9.72 6.18 -0.04
CA ALA A 76 8.64 5.58 -0.83
C ALA A 76 7.26 5.70 -0.17
N LEU A 77 7.23 6.01 1.11
CA LEU A 77 6.00 6.11 1.90
C LEU A 77 5.78 7.53 2.41
N ARG A 78 4.51 7.85 2.65
CA ARG A 78 4.06 9.08 3.29
C ARG A 78 3.11 8.74 4.42
N VAL A 79 3.24 9.42 5.55
CA VAL A 79 2.27 9.31 6.66
C VAL A 79 1.41 10.55 6.70
N TRP A 80 0.11 10.36 6.72
CA TRP A 80 -0.89 11.42 6.86
C TRP A 80 -1.70 11.19 8.13
N THR A 81 -1.62 12.14 9.07
CA THR A 81 -2.44 12.14 10.29
C THR A 81 -3.86 12.59 9.96
N ILE A 82 -4.86 11.89 10.43
CA ILE A 82 -6.27 12.19 10.17
C ILE A 82 -6.61 13.60 10.68
N GLY A 83 -7.12 14.44 9.77
CA GLY A 83 -7.40 15.86 10.08
C GLY A 83 -6.15 16.75 10.18
N GLY A 84 -4.96 16.22 9.90
CA GLY A 84 -3.71 16.97 9.85
C GLY A 84 -3.48 17.74 8.55
N GLY A 85 -2.29 18.32 8.43
CA GLY A 85 -1.82 19.02 7.23
C GLY A 85 -1.36 18.07 6.12
N ALA A 86 -0.32 18.47 5.36
CA ALA A 86 0.27 17.63 4.33
C ALA A 86 0.93 16.38 4.93
N ALA A 87 0.91 15.28 4.17
CA ALA A 87 1.59 14.04 4.55
C ALA A 87 3.11 14.23 4.57
N THR A 88 3.77 13.55 5.49
CA THR A 88 5.22 13.63 5.68
C THR A 88 5.91 12.38 5.15
N ALA A 89 7.16 12.53 4.67
CA ALA A 89 7.99 11.41 4.22
C ALA A 89 8.27 10.44 5.38
N TRP A 90 8.22 9.12 5.10
CA TRP A 90 8.44 8.09 6.10
C TRP A 90 9.00 6.81 5.49
N GLY A 91 9.80 6.07 6.26
CA GLY A 91 10.45 4.83 5.83
C GLY A 91 11.62 5.06 4.87
N GLU A 92 12.05 4.00 4.21
CA GLU A 92 13.19 3.97 3.32
C GLU A 92 12.88 4.52 1.92
N THR A 93 13.93 4.77 1.14
CA THR A 93 13.80 5.16 -0.26
C THR A 93 13.39 3.98 -1.15
N ARG A 94 12.88 4.26 -2.35
CA ARG A 94 12.63 3.21 -3.35
C ARG A 94 13.91 2.47 -3.75
N ARG A 95 15.06 3.16 -3.76
CA ARG A 95 16.36 2.57 -4.02
C ARG A 95 16.74 1.57 -2.94
N ASP A 96 16.56 1.90 -1.66
CA ASP A 96 16.88 1.01 -0.54
C ASP A 96 15.98 -0.22 -0.54
N TYR A 97 14.68 -0.05 -0.80
CA TYR A 97 13.77 -1.18 -0.98
C TYR A 97 14.14 -2.06 -2.18
N ALA A 98 14.54 -1.47 -3.32
CA ALA A 98 15.01 -2.23 -4.47
C ALA A 98 16.27 -3.03 -4.15
N ALA A 99 17.21 -2.45 -3.39
CA ALA A 99 18.42 -3.12 -2.92
C ALA A 99 18.10 -4.28 -1.96
N ALA A 100 17.18 -4.08 -1.02
CA ALA A 100 16.77 -5.10 -0.05
C ALA A 100 16.18 -6.35 -0.73
N VAL A 101 15.45 -6.19 -1.85
CA VAL A 101 14.86 -7.29 -2.64
C VAL A 101 15.80 -7.79 -3.74
N GLN A 102 16.90 -7.11 -4.00
CA GLN A 102 17.83 -7.37 -5.12
C GLN A 102 17.16 -7.27 -6.50
N VAL A 103 16.34 -6.23 -6.68
CA VAL A 103 15.68 -5.93 -7.95
C VAL A 103 16.15 -4.58 -8.50
N ARG A 104 15.91 -4.34 -9.79
CA ARG A 104 16.34 -3.09 -10.43
C ARG A 104 15.57 -1.88 -9.93
N ARG A 105 14.27 -2.04 -9.64
CA ARG A 105 13.37 -0.97 -9.18
C ARG A 105 12.33 -1.55 -8.24
N PHE A 106 11.99 -0.80 -7.21
CA PHE A 106 10.85 -1.07 -6.33
C PHE A 106 9.79 0.01 -6.57
N GLN A 107 8.64 -0.41 -7.07
CA GLN A 107 7.52 0.47 -7.39
C GLN A 107 6.29 -0.02 -6.63
N PRO A 108 6.02 0.51 -5.44
CA PRO A 108 4.86 0.11 -4.67
C PRO A 108 3.59 0.18 -5.51
N SER A 109 2.83 -0.91 -5.53
CA SER A 109 1.49 -1.00 -6.15
C SER A 109 0.40 -1.13 -5.11
N ASP A 110 0.73 -1.66 -3.91
CA ASP A 110 -0.19 -1.69 -2.79
C ASP A 110 0.55 -1.79 -1.45
N ILE A 111 -0.19 -1.53 -0.36
CA ILE A 111 0.28 -1.59 1.02
C ILE A 111 -0.84 -2.10 1.92
N THR A 112 -0.50 -2.96 2.86
CA THR A 112 -1.41 -3.40 3.93
C THR A 112 -0.67 -3.50 5.26
N ILE A 113 -1.43 -3.57 6.35
CA ILE A 113 -0.89 -3.83 7.70
C ILE A 113 -1.45 -5.16 8.19
N ASP A 114 -0.57 -6.04 8.64
CA ASP A 114 -0.96 -7.29 9.30
C ASP A 114 -1.66 -6.96 10.64
N PRO A 115 -2.94 -7.27 10.80
CA PRO A 115 -3.70 -6.90 11.99
C PRO A 115 -3.21 -7.60 13.26
N SER A 116 -2.49 -8.72 13.13
CA SER A 116 -2.01 -9.50 14.26
C SER A 116 -0.65 -9.04 14.80
N THR A 117 0.20 -8.47 13.92
CA THR A 117 1.58 -8.08 14.27
C THR A 117 1.85 -6.59 14.17
N GLY A 118 0.98 -5.84 13.48
CA GLY A 118 1.20 -4.45 13.14
C GLY A 118 2.28 -4.23 12.06
N ARG A 119 2.84 -5.31 11.49
CA ARG A 119 3.82 -5.22 10.41
C ARG A 119 3.17 -4.68 9.13
N ILE A 120 3.93 -3.89 8.40
CA ILE A 120 3.49 -3.29 7.16
C ILE A 120 4.02 -4.13 6.02
N VAL A 121 3.16 -4.50 5.08
CA VAL A 121 3.53 -5.28 3.90
C VAL A 121 3.34 -4.42 2.66
N LEU A 122 4.40 -4.28 1.88
CA LEU A 122 4.44 -3.56 0.61
C LEU A 122 4.50 -4.55 -0.54
N LEU A 123 3.67 -4.32 -1.55
CA LEU A 123 3.74 -5.00 -2.84
C LEU A 123 4.33 -4.07 -3.89
N SER A 124 5.21 -4.61 -4.74
CA SER A 124 5.74 -3.92 -5.92
C SER A 124 5.35 -4.66 -7.18
N SER A 125 4.78 -3.95 -8.17
CA SER A 125 4.36 -4.53 -9.46
C SER A 125 5.46 -4.58 -10.51
N GLY A 126 6.37 -3.61 -10.51
CA GLY A 126 7.39 -3.46 -11.59
C GLY A 126 8.43 -4.58 -11.64
N ASN A 127 8.85 -5.08 -10.49
CA ASN A 127 9.65 -6.29 -10.30
C ASN A 127 8.98 -7.01 -9.14
N VAL A 128 8.02 -7.87 -9.42
CA VAL A 128 7.09 -8.41 -8.43
C VAL A 128 7.80 -8.86 -7.16
N ALA A 129 7.59 -8.10 -6.11
CA ALA A 129 8.32 -8.25 -4.85
C ALA A 129 7.45 -7.85 -3.66
N LEU A 130 7.72 -8.45 -2.52
CA LEU A 130 7.16 -8.08 -1.22
C LEU A 130 8.26 -7.61 -0.29
N ILE A 131 7.96 -6.57 0.48
CA ILE A 131 8.75 -6.13 1.62
C ILE A 131 7.85 -6.10 2.84
N GLU A 132 8.33 -6.66 3.93
CA GLU A 132 7.71 -6.57 5.24
C GLU A 132 8.52 -5.61 6.10
N LEU A 133 7.85 -4.63 6.66
CA LEU A 133 8.45 -3.64 7.58
C LEU A 133 7.96 -3.87 9.01
N SER A 134 8.80 -3.51 9.97
CA SER A 134 8.38 -3.34 11.35
C SER A 134 7.36 -2.18 11.47
N PRO A 135 6.61 -2.07 12.58
CA PRO A 135 5.78 -0.88 12.84
C PRO A 135 6.58 0.44 12.89
N ALA A 136 7.89 0.38 13.09
CA ALA A 136 8.80 1.53 13.06
C ALA A 136 9.30 1.89 11.65
N GLY A 137 9.08 1.02 10.64
CA GLY A 137 9.49 1.24 9.26
C GLY A 137 10.75 0.51 8.82
N ASP A 138 11.39 -0.27 9.72
CA ASP A 138 12.60 -1.02 9.39
C ASP A 138 12.26 -2.25 8.55
N VAL A 139 13.10 -2.59 7.57
CA VAL A 139 12.93 -3.79 6.75
C VAL A 139 13.16 -5.05 7.60
N VAL A 140 12.12 -5.87 7.75
CA VAL A 140 12.16 -7.15 8.45
C VAL A 140 12.42 -8.31 7.49
N SER A 141 11.73 -8.29 6.34
CA SER A 141 11.94 -9.29 5.28
C SER A 141 11.72 -8.67 3.91
N ALA A 142 12.37 -9.25 2.90
CA ALA A 142 12.26 -8.81 1.51
C ALA A 142 12.32 -10.04 0.59
N ARG A 143 11.40 -10.15 -0.38
CA ARG A 143 11.30 -11.31 -1.25
C ARG A 143 10.84 -10.94 -2.65
N ALA A 144 11.57 -11.39 -3.66
CA ALA A 144 11.10 -11.39 -5.04
C ALA A 144 10.13 -12.56 -5.27
N LEU A 145 8.99 -12.31 -5.90
CA LEU A 145 7.94 -13.31 -6.14
C LEU A 145 7.98 -13.96 -7.53
N GLY A 146 8.67 -13.33 -8.49
CA GLY A 146 8.79 -13.80 -9.85
C GLY A 146 7.58 -13.50 -10.74
N GLY A 147 7.80 -12.75 -11.80
CA GLY A 147 6.77 -12.19 -12.68
C GLY A 147 5.98 -13.21 -13.52
N ARG A 148 6.39 -14.49 -13.58
CA ARG A 148 5.57 -15.53 -14.24
C ARG A 148 4.34 -15.93 -13.44
N ARG A 149 4.40 -15.85 -12.11
CA ARG A 149 3.28 -16.19 -11.23
C ARG A 149 2.38 -14.98 -10.98
N HIS A 150 2.95 -13.81 -11.01
CA HIS A 150 2.28 -12.53 -10.79
C HIS A 150 2.61 -11.60 -11.95
N PRO A 151 1.90 -11.68 -13.08
CA PRO A 151 2.19 -10.86 -14.26
C PRO A 151 1.91 -9.36 -14.04
N GLN A 152 0.99 -9.04 -13.15
CA GLN A 152 0.65 -7.66 -12.79
C GLN A 152 0.00 -7.62 -11.38
N ALA A 153 0.85 -7.73 -10.36
CA ALA A 153 0.41 -7.68 -8.98
C ALA A 153 0.02 -6.24 -8.58
N GLU A 154 -1.27 -6.01 -8.29
CA GLU A 154 -1.82 -4.67 -8.03
C GLU A 154 -2.56 -4.58 -6.70
N GLY A 155 -2.94 -5.69 -6.08
CA GLY A 155 -3.63 -5.67 -4.81
C GLY A 155 -3.07 -6.66 -3.80
N LEU A 156 -3.11 -6.27 -2.52
CA LEU A 156 -2.53 -7.00 -1.40
C LEU A 156 -3.45 -6.97 -0.18
N ALA A 157 -3.67 -8.12 0.44
CA ALA A 157 -4.39 -8.21 1.72
C ALA A 157 -3.75 -9.25 2.64
N VAL A 158 -3.70 -8.96 3.93
CA VAL A 158 -3.40 -9.94 4.99
C VAL A 158 -4.68 -10.31 5.69
N LEU A 159 -5.02 -11.60 5.70
CA LEU A 159 -6.21 -12.12 6.36
C LEU A 159 -5.97 -12.33 7.86
N PRO A 160 -7.03 -12.46 8.68
CA PRO A 160 -6.90 -12.66 10.13
C PRO A 160 -6.10 -13.90 10.54
N ASP A 161 -6.04 -14.93 9.68
CA ASP A 161 -5.22 -16.12 9.88
C ASP A 161 -3.75 -15.93 9.46
N GLY A 162 -3.37 -14.72 9.04
CA GLY A 162 -2.05 -14.35 8.58
C GLY A 162 -1.74 -14.80 7.15
N SER A 163 -2.69 -15.40 6.42
CA SER A 163 -2.50 -15.69 5.00
C SER A 163 -2.53 -14.40 4.17
N LEU A 164 -1.73 -14.41 3.11
CA LEU A 164 -1.60 -13.28 2.19
C LEU A 164 -2.43 -13.53 0.93
N ILE A 165 -3.17 -12.52 0.51
CA ILE A 165 -3.87 -12.50 -0.78
C ILE A 165 -3.17 -11.50 -1.69
N ILE A 166 -2.85 -11.91 -2.91
CA ILE A 166 -2.36 -11.03 -3.97
C ILE A 166 -3.32 -11.12 -5.14
N SER A 167 -3.74 -9.98 -5.66
CA SER A 167 -4.52 -9.89 -6.89
C SER A 167 -3.67 -9.38 -8.04
N ASP A 168 -3.83 -10.01 -9.19
CA ASP A 168 -3.20 -9.62 -10.44
C ASP A 168 -4.24 -9.11 -11.41
N GLU A 169 -3.95 -7.99 -12.08
CA GLU A 169 -4.80 -7.46 -13.14
C GLU A 169 -4.70 -8.35 -14.40
N GLY A 170 -5.85 -8.74 -14.95
CA GLY A 170 -5.93 -9.51 -16.17
C GLY A 170 -5.93 -8.63 -17.42
N ARG A 171 -4.78 -8.25 -17.95
CA ARG A 171 -4.66 -7.34 -19.11
C ARG A 171 -5.46 -7.79 -20.32
N ASN A 172 -5.30 -9.04 -20.75
CA ASN A 172 -5.95 -9.66 -21.90
C ASN A 172 -6.53 -11.04 -21.55
N ASP A 173 -6.57 -11.38 -20.26
CA ASP A 173 -6.99 -12.64 -19.71
C ASP A 173 -7.75 -12.41 -18.39
N HIS A 174 -8.06 -13.47 -17.67
CA HIS A 174 -8.73 -13.37 -16.39
C HIS A 174 -7.79 -12.78 -15.32
N ALA A 175 -8.34 -11.89 -14.48
CA ALA A 175 -7.67 -11.48 -13.25
C ALA A 175 -7.43 -12.70 -12.35
N LEU A 176 -6.31 -12.71 -11.63
CA LEU A 176 -5.95 -13.80 -10.73
C LEU A 176 -6.03 -13.34 -9.28
N LEU A 177 -6.47 -14.25 -8.42
CA LEU A 177 -6.42 -14.09 -6.97
C LEU A 177 -5.61 -15.25 -6.40
N SER A 178 -4.45 -14.93 -5.83
CA SER A 178 -3.54 -15.92 -5.26
C SER A 178 -3.52 -15.83 -3.75
N ARG A 179 -3.69 -16.96 -3.04
CA ARG A 179 -3.58 -17.04 -1.59
C ARG A 179 -2.31 -17.78 -1.19
N TYR A 180 -1.57 -17.21 -0.28
CA TYR A 180 -0.36 -17.76 0.32
C TYR A 180 -0.60 -18.01 1.81
N ALA A 181 -0.27 -19.22 2.28
CA ALA A 181 -0.28 -19.48 3.70
C ALA A 181 0.78 -18.62 4.41
N ARG A 182 0.51 -18.26 5.66
CA ARG A 182 1.53 -17.63 6.52
C ARG A 182 2.74 -18.57 6.60
N ILE A 183 3.92 -18.04 6.33
CA ILE A 183 5.17 -18.76 6.62
C ILE A 183 5.43 -18.58 8.12
N PRO A 184 5.62 -19.69 8.85
CA PRO A 184 5.91 -19.63 10.30
C PRO A 184 7.17 -18.85 10.60
#